data_f4f6d9a6330cb29623834fccd2d75a01
#
_entry.id   f4f6d9a6330cb29623834fccd2d75a01
#
_cell.length_a   1.000
_cell.length_b   1.000
_cell.length_c   1.000
_cell.angle_alpha   90.00
_cell.angle_beta   90.00
_cell.angle_gamma   90.00
#
_symmetry.space_group_name_H-M   'P 1'
#
loop_
_entity.id
_entity.type
_entity.pdbx_description
1 polymer ?
#
loop_
_entity_poly.entity_id
_entity_poly.type
_entity_poly.pdbx_seq_one_letter_code
_entity_poly.pdbx_strand_id
1 'polypeptide(L)'
;SSSSAASDVYKRQVRDLAILTLMLGTGIRVSECVGLDMDDVDFKNNGIKIHRKGGKEVIVYFGEEVCEALLNYMEERENITPVEGHANALFLSMQNKRISVRSVENLVKKYSKLVTNLKNITPHKLRSTYGTNLYRETGDIYLVADVLGHKDVNTTKKHYAALEDERRRTAAKYVRLREKRED
;
A
#
# COMPACT_ATOMS: atom_id res chain seq x y z
N SER A 1 11.54 32.60 -0.56
CA SER A 1 11.04 33.03 0.74
C SER A 1 10.70 31.82 1.61
N SER A 2 10.70 32.01 2.92
CA SER A 2 10.41 30.93 3.89
C SER A 2 9.00 30.33 3.72
N SER A 3 8.02 31.11 3.28
CA SER A 3 6.64 30.64 3.04
C SER A 3 6.55 29.72 1.82
N SER A 4 7.32 29.98 0.76
CA SER A 4 7.38 29.11 -0.42
C SER A 4 8.01 27.76 -0.07
N ALA A 5 9.13 27.76 0.66
CA ALA A 5 9.80 26.54 1.11
C ALA A 5 8.90 25.69 2.03
N ALA A 6 8.16 26.32 2.95
CA ALA A 6 7.21 25.63 3.84
C ALA A 6 6.06 25.00 3.05
N SER A 7 5.53 25.70 2.03
CA SER A 7 4.51 25.16 1.13
C SER A 7 5.00 23.94 0.35
N ASP A 8 6.24 23.98 -0.16
CA ASP A 8 6.84 22.87 -0.90
C ASP A 8 7.09 21.65 0.00
N VAL A 9 7.52 21.85 1.24
CA VAL A 9 7.66 20.78 2.24
C VAL A 9 6.30 20.13 2.53
N TYR A 10 5.26 20.93 2.74
CA TYR A 10 3.91 20.42 2.97
C TYR A 10 3.40 19.58 1.79
N LYS A 11 3.53 20.08 0.57
CA LYS A 11 3.13 19.34 -0.64
C LYS A 11 3.82 18.00 -0.77
N ARG A 12 5.13 17.98 -0.48
CA ARG A 12 5.91 16.74 -0.49
C ARG A 12 5.44 15.76 0.56
N GLN A 13 5.18 16.22 1.78
CA GLN A 13 4.70 15.37 2.87
C GLN A 13 3.33 14.78 2.57
N VAL A 14 2.41 15.55 2.02
CA VAL A 14 1.06 15.07 1.63
C VAL A 14 1.16 13.99 0.55
N ARG A 15 2.01 14.19 -0.46
CA ARG A 15 2.29 13.19 -1.49
C ARG A 15 2.88 11.91 -0.89
N ASP A 16 3.91 12.05 -0.08
CA ASP A 16 4.63 10.93 0.51
C ASP A 16 3.72 10.12 1.42
N LEU A 17 2.89 10.78 2.21
CA LEU A 17 1.89 10.12 3.05
C LEU A 17 0.88 9.34 2.20
N ALA A 18 0.42 9.90 1.10
CA ALA A 18 -0.51 9.22 0.19
C ALA A 18 0.13 7.94 -0.40
N ILE A 19 1.37 8.03 -0.85
CA ILE A 19 2.10 6.87 -1.39
C ILE A 19 2.30 5.78 -0.34
N LEU A 20 2.80 6.14 0.84
CA LEU A 20 3.06 5.19 1.92
C LEU A 20 1.77 4.53 2.41
N THR A 21 0.72 5.31 2.62
CA THR A 21 -0.57 4.83 3.10
C THR A 21 -1.21 3.90 2.06
N LEU A 22 -1.14 4.26 0.78
CA LEU A 22 -1.63 3.42 -0.31
C LEU A 22 -0.90 2.08 -0.36
N MET A 23 0.41 2.08 -0.27
CA MET A 23 1.20 0.84 -0.32
C MET A 23 0.96 -0.05 0.90
N LEU A 24 0.84 0.53 2.09
CA LEU A 24 0.53 -0.20 3.31
C LEU A 24 -0.91 -0.71 3.36
N GLY A 25 -1.84 0.02 2.76
CA GLY A 25 -3.26 -0.32 2.80
C GLY A 25 -3.76 -1.18 1.64
N THR A 26 -2.95 -1.40 0.62
CA THR A 26 -3.35 -2.19 -0.57
C THR A 26 -2.37 -3.27 -0.97
N GLY A 27 -1.14 -3.19 -0.52
CA GLY A 27 -0.10 -4.17 -0.86
C GLY A 27 0.39 -4.13 -2.30
N ILE A 28 0.08 -3.08 -3.06
CA ILE A 28 0.52 -2.96 -4.45
C ILE A 28 2.05 -2.90 -4.57
N ARG A 29 2.57 -3.32 -5.72
CA ARG A 29 4.00 -3.23 -6.01
C ARG A 29 4.40 -1.79 -6.31
N VAL A 30 5.66 -1.46 -6.06
CA VAL A 30 6.19 -0.11 -6.35
C VAL A 30 6.02 0.28 -7.82
N SER A 31 6.22 -0.64 -8.74
CA SER A 31 6.01 -0.41 -10.17
C SER A 31 4.54 -0.13 -10.50
N GLU A 32 3.62 -0.81 -9.84
CA GLU A 32 2.18 -0.58 -9.95
C GLU A 32 1.79 0.80 -9.41
N CYS A 33 2.38 1.18 -8.29
CA CYS A 33 2.15 2.50 -7.67
C CYS A 33 2.58 3.65 -8.57
N VAL A 34 3.80 3.61 -9.11
CA VAL A 34 4.30 4.68 -9.98
C VAL A 34 3.60 4.72 -11.34
N GLY A 35 3.06 3.59 -11.78
CA GLY A 35 2.29 3.48 -13.02
C GLY A 35 0.86 3.99 -12.94
N LEU A 36 0.37 4.33 -11.75
CA LEU A 36 -1.00 4.80 -11.58
C LEU A 36 -1.25 6.11 -12.29
N ASP A 37 -2.37 6.16 -12.98
CA ASP A 37 -2.91 7.37 -13.59
C ASP A 37 -4.03 7.96 -12.74
N MET A 38 -4.35 9.23 -12.97
CA MET A 38 -5.42 9.94 -12.30
C MET A 38 -6.76 9.19 -12.43
N ASP A 39 -7.02 8.64 -13.61
CA ASP A 39 -8.27 7.93 -13.92
C ASP A 39 -8.36 6.53 -13.29
N ASP A 40 -7.28 6.02 -12.72
CA ASP A 40 -7.27 4.70 -12.09
C ASP A 40 -7.92 4.70 -10.71
N VAL A 41 -8.11 5.86 -10.09
CA VAL A 41 -8.70 5.98 -8.75
C VAL A 41 -10.19 6.27 -8.85
N ASP A 42 -11.00 5.42 -8.24
CA ASP A 42 -12.44 5.58 -8.11
C ASP A 42 -12.79 5.87 -6.65
N PHE A 43 -12.97 7.14 -6.32
CA PHE A 43 -13.35 7.55 -4.96
C PHE A 43 -14.79 7.23 -4.60
N LYS A 44 -15.64 6.99 -5.59
CA LYS A 44 -17.04 6.61 -5.35
C LYS A 44 -17.14 5.21 -4.77
N ASN A 45 -16.34 4.28 -5.27
CA ASN A 45 -16.32 2.89 -4.86
C ASN A 45 -15.09 2.52 -4.03
N ASN A 46 -14.21 3.48 -3.72
CA ASN A 46 -12.95 3.27 -3.00
C ASN A 46 -12.08 2.17 -3.63
N GLY A 47 -12.00 2.19 -4.94
CA GLY A 47 -11.23 1.25 -5.74
C GLY A 47 -10.12 1.93 -6.51
N ILE A 48 -9.10 1.17 -6.80
CA ILE A 48 -7.99 1.59 -7.64
C ILE A 48 -7.66 0.50 -8.65
N LYS A 49 -7.57 0.88 -9.92
CA LYS A 49 -7.25 -0.04 -11.00
C LYS A 49 -5.74 -0.20 -11.08
N ILE A 50 -5.28 -1.41 -10.90
CA ILE A 50 -3.87 -1.76 -10.94
C ILE A 50 -3.57 -2.45 -12.28
N HIS A 51 -2.57 -1.96 -12.98
CA HIS A 51 -2.06 -2.56 -14.20
C HIS A 51 -0.90 -3.48 -13.87
N ARG A 52 -1.15 -4.78 -13.95
CA ARG A 52 -0.20 -5.82 -13.63
C ARG A 52 0.53 -6.34 -14.86
N LYS A 53 1.64 -7.03 -14.63
CA LYS A 53 2.44 -7.65 -15.69
C LYS A 53 1.60 -8.56 -16.58
N GLY A 54 1.83 -8.48 -17.89
CA GLY A 54 1.08 -9.27 -18.87
C GLY A 54 -0.25 -8.66 -19.28
N GLY A 55 -0.46 -7.36 -19.06
CA GLY A 55 -1.66 -6.63 -19.45
C GLY A 55 -2.88 -6.89 -18.59
N LYS A 56 -2.72 -7.56 -17.45
CA LYS A 56 -3.82 -7.79 -16.50
C LYS A 56 -4.16 -6.52 -15.73
N GLU A 57 -5.45 -6.26 -15.64
CA GLU A 57 -5.99 -5.19 -14.80
C GLU A 57 -6.75 -5.80 -13.64
N VAL A 58 -6.52 -5.28 -12.44
CA VAL A 58 -7.17 -5.71 -11.20
C VAL A 58 -7.64 -4.47 -10.45
N ILE A 59 -8.81 -4.55 -9.84
CA ILE A 59 -9.27 -3.51 -8.93
C ILE A 59 -8.95 -3.96 -7.51
N VAL A 60 -8.21 -3.11 -6.80
CA VAL A 60 -7.93 -3.27 -5.38
C VAL A 60 -8.71 -2.20 -4.63
N TYR A 61 -9.33 -2.57 -3.53
CA TYR A 61 -10.12 -1.64 -2.73
C TYR A 61 -9.31 -1.12 -1.56
N PHE A 62 -9.60 0.11 -1.15
CA PHE A 62 -8.91 0.75 -0.04
C PHE A 62 -9.89 1.23 1.02
N GLY A 63 -9.41 1.35 2.26
CA GLY A 63 -10.20 1.83 3.40
C GLY A 63 -10.12 3.34 3.59
N GLU A 64 -10.71 3.82 4.68
CA GLU A 64 -10.85 5.25 4.98
C GLU A 64 -9.52 5.98 5.10
N GLU A 65 -8.51 5.39 5.73
CA GLU A 65 -7.20 6.03 5.91
C GLU A 65 -6.51 6.30 4.57
N VAL A 66 -6.57 5.35 3.66
CA VAL A 66 -6.03 5.50 2.30
C VAL A 66 -6.84 6.54 1.54
N CYS A 67 -8.17 6.49 1.63
CA CYS A 67 -9.06 7.46 0.98
C CYS A 67 -8.72 8.88 1.41
N GLU A 68 -8.62 9.14 2.70
CA GLU A 68 -8.30 10.46 3.25
C GLU A 68 -6.93 10.96 2.75
N ALA A 69 -5.92 10.12 2.82
CA ALA A 69 -4.58 10.47 2.35
C ALA A 69 -4.54 10.78 0.85
N LEU A 70 -5.26 10.00 0.04
CA LEU A 70 -5.37 10.25 -1.39
C LEU A 70 -6.14 11.52 -1.70
N LEU A 71 -7.24 11.80 -1.01
CA LEU A 71 -8.01 13.03 -1.21
C LEU A 71 -7.19 14.27 -0.87
N ASN A 72 -6.45 14.24 0.22
CA ASN A 72 -5.55 15.34 0.60
C ASN A 72 -4.47 15.57 -0.48
N TYR A 73 -3.93 14.50 -1.02
CA TYR A 73 -2.97 14.61 -2.11
C TYR A 73 -3.62 15.16 -3.39
N MET A 74 -4.83 14.74 -3.72
CA MET A 74 -5.56 15.20 -4.91
C MET A 74 -5.77 16.71 -4.91
N GLU A 75 -6.06 17.31 -3.75
CA GLU A 75 -6.16 18.77 -3.63
C GLU A 75 -4.84 19.46 -4.04
N GLU A 76 -3.71 18.96 -3.59
CA GLU A 76 -2.40 19.47 -3.98
C GLU A 76 -2.08 19.18 -5.45
N ARG A 77 -2.44 17.97 -5.91
CA ARG A 77 -2.20 17.53 -7.30
C ARG A 77 -2.89 18.43 -8.33
N GLU A 78 -4.10 18.90 -8.04
CA GLU A 78 -4.86 19.81 -8.90
C GLU A 78 -4.16 21.14 -9.12
N ASN A 79 -3.36 21.61 -8.16
CA ASN A 79 -2.61 22.86 -8.25
C ASN A 79 -1.26 22.73 -8.95
N ILE A 80 -0.87 21.54 -9.36
CA ILE A 80 0.39 21.27 -10.04
C ILE A 80 0.15 21.20 -11.54
N THR A 81 0.98 21.90 -12.30
CA THR A 81 1.00 21.77 -13.75
C THR A 81 2.07 20.75 -14.14
N PRO A 82 1.66 19.54 -14.58
CA PRO A 82 2.63 18.53 -14.97
C PRO A 82 3.44 18.94 -16.21
N VAL A 83 4.64 18.42 -16.30
CA VAL A 83 5.46 18.53 -17.52
C VAL A 83 4.70 17.79 -18.66
N GLU A 84 4.85 18.30 -19.87
CA GLU A 84 4.25 17.69 -21.07
C GLU A 84 4.54 16.20 -21.14
N GLY A 85 3.51 15.40 -21.42
CA GLY A 85 3.57 13.94 -21.43
C GLY A 85 3.33 13.28 -20.07
N HIS A 86 3.23 14.05 -18.98
CA HIS A 86 3.03 13.52 -17.61
C HIS A 86 1.70 13.93 -16.97
N ALA A 87 0.78 14.48 -17.74
CA ALA A 87 -0.50 14.99 -17.24
C ALA A 87 -1.39 13.92 -16.57
N ASN A 88 -1.29 12.69 -17.04
CA ASN A 88 -2.11 11.58 -16.54
C ASN A 88 -1.57 10.94 -15.26
N ALA A 89 -0.29 11.16 -14.94
CA ALA A 89 0.34 10.52 -13.77
C ALA A 89 -0.35 10.93 -12.48
N LEU A 90 -0.70 9.95 -11.66
CA LEU A 90 -1.26 10.22 -10.33
C LEU A 90 -0.21 10.87 -9.43
N PHE A 91 0.92 10.21 -9.25
CA PHE A 91 1.99 10.72 -8.38
C PHE A 91 3.07 11.42 -9.21
N LEU A 92 3.34 12.66 -8.84
CA LEU A 92 4.33 13.50 -9.50
C LEU A 92 5.55 13.68 -8.60
N SER A 93 6.72 13.68 -9.22
CA SER A 93 7.97 14.10 -8.58
C SER A 93 7.97 15.61 -8.31
N MET A 94 8.96 16.09 -7.56
CA MET A 94 9.14 17.53 -7.34
C MET A 94 9.48 18.29 -8.61
N GLN A 95 9.82 17.61 -9.69
CA GLN A 95 10.04 18.17 -11.03
C GLN A 95 8.78 18.12 -11.90
N ASN A 96 7.63 17.79 -11.33
CA ASN A 96 6.33 17.69 -11.99
C ASN A 96 6.25 16.64 -13.11
N LYS A 97 7.02 15.59 -12.96
CA LYS A 97 7.01 14.39 -13.82
C LYS A 97 6.46 13.22 -13.03
N ARG A 98 6.00 12.19 -13.73
CA ARG A 98 5.64 10.92 -13.09
C ARG A 98 6.76 10.49 -12.15
N ILE A 99 6.42 10.19 -10.90
CA ILE A 99 7.39 9.74 -9.92
C ILE A 99 8.05 8.44 -10.37
N SER A 100 9.33 8.29 -10.11
CA SER A 100 10.08 7.09 -10.44
C SER A 100 10.07 6.07 -9.30
N VAL A 101 10.32 4.81 -9.63
CA VAL A 101 10.51 3.74 -8.64
C VAL A 101 11.60 4.14 -7.65
N ARG A 102 12.71 4.68 -8.12
CA ARG A 102 13.80 5.12 -7.25
C ARG A 102 13.39 6.20 -6.26
N SER A 103 12.60 7.16 -6.70
CA SER A 103 12.08 8.20 -5.81
C SER A 103 11.20 7.62 -4.71
N VAL A 104 10.36 6.63 -5.03
CA VAL A 104 9.54 5.93 -4.02
C VAL A 104 10.41 5.13 -3.06
N GLU A 105 11.41 4.41 -3.56
CA GLU A 105 12.36 3.69 -2.71
C GLU A 105 13.07 4.65 -1.73
N ASN A 106 13.49 5.80 -2.21
CA ASN A 106 14.15 6.83 -1.40
C ASN A 106 13.22 7.40 -0.33
N LEU A 107 11.96 7.68 -0.66
CA LEU A 107 11.01 8.19 0.33
C LEU A 107 10.67 7.14 1.40
N VAL A 108 10.51 5.89 1.02
CA VAL A 108 10.28 4.79 1.98
C VAL A 108 11.46 4.69 2.94
N LYS A 109 12.68 4.73 2.43
CA LYS A 109 13.90 4.71 3.24
C LYS A 109 13.99 5.91 4.18
N LYS A 110 13.66 7.10 3.69
CA LYS A 110 13.66 8.34 4.48
C LYS A 110 12.70 8.26 5.66
N TYR A 111 11.45 7.86 5.43
CA TYR A 111 10.44 7.83 6.49
C TYR A 111 10.62 6.65 7.45
N SER A 112 11.13 5.52 6.98
CA SER A 112 11.41 4.39 7.86
C SER A 112 12.48 4.70 8.90
N LYS A 113 13.48 5.53 8.58
CA LYS A 113 14.49 5.98 9.53
C LYS A 113 13.91 6.79 10.70
N LEU A 114 12.76 7.43 10.51
CA LEU A 114 12.11 8.22 11.56
C LEU A 114 11.35 7.36 12.58
N VAL A 115 10.94 6.14 12.19
CA VAL A 115 10.06 5.29 13.01
C VAL A 115 10.73 4.00 13.48
N THR A 116 11.86 3.62 12.91
CA THR A 116 12.54 2.36 13.23
C THR A 116 14.03 2.45 13.00
N ASN A 117 14.80 1.73 13.82
CA ASN A 117 16.23 1.51 13.62
C ASN A 117 16.52 0.32 12.69
N LEU A 118 15.49 -0.37 12.20
CA LEU A 118 15.65 -1.47 11.27
C LEU A 118 16.22 -0.94 9.96
N LYS A 119 17.24 -1.63 9.46
CA LYS A 119 17.84 -1.34 8.16
C LYS A 119 17.00 -1.98 7.05
N ASN A 120 17.07 -1.39 5.85
CA ASN A 120 16.51 -1.97 4.62
C ASN A 120 14.97 -2.09 4.57
N ILE A 121 14.26 -1.09 5.08
CA ILE A 121 12.84 -0.98 4.79
C ILE A 121 12.68 -0.52 3.34
N THR A 122 11.97 -1.31 2.56
CA THR A 122 11.77 -1.16 1.12
C THR A 122 10.29 -1.19 0.77
N PRO A 123 9.88 -0.77 -0.44
CA PRO A 123 8.51 -0.96 -0.91
C PRO A 123 8.05 -2.42 -0.84
N HIS A 124 8.93 -3.37 -1.13
CA HIS A 124 8.63 -4.80 -0.98
C HIS A 124 8.28 -5.16 0.47
N LYS A 125 8.97 -4.57 1.44
CA LYS A 125 8.67 -4.76 2.86
C LYS A 125 7.29 -4.21 3.25
N LEU A 126 6.88 -3.06 2.70
CA LEU A 126 5.55 -2.52 2.90
C LEU A 126 4.47 -3.48 2.37
N ARG A 127 4.69 -4.04 1.20
CA ARG A 127 3.81 -5.04 0.60
C ARG A 127 3.72 -6.31 1.45
N SER A 128 4.84 -6.82 1.93
CA SER A 128 4.90 -7.97 2.84
C SER A 128 4.16 -7.70 4.15
N THR A 129 4.28 -6.50 4.69
CA THR A 129 3.57 -6.07 5.89
C THR A 129 2.07 -6.07 5.68
N TYR A 130 1.60 -5.56 4.55
CA TYR A 130 0.19 -5.64 4.17
C TYR A 130 -0.29 -7.09 4.14
N GLY A 131 0.43 -7.98 3.47
CA GLY A 131 0.05 -9.39 3.35
C GLY A 131 0.03 -10.09 4.72
N THR A 132 0.99 -9.81 5.57
CA THR A 132 1.04 -10.34 6.95
C THR A 132 -0.16 -9.87 7.77
N ASN A 133 -0.48 -8.59 7.72
CA ASN A 133 -1.62 -8.02 8.44
C ASN A 133 -2.94 -8.61 7.93
N LEU A 134 -3.11 -8.70 6.62
CA LEU A 134 -4.31 -9.28 6.02
C LEU A 134 -4.48 -10.74 6.44
N TYR A 135 -3.41 -11.52 6.43
CA TYR A 135 -3.46 -12.92 6.85
C TYR A 135 -3.79 -13.06 8.35
N ARG A 136 -3.20 -12.23 9.20
CA ARG A 136 -3.49 -12.23 10.64
C ARG A 136 -4.95 -11.92 10.93
N GLU A 137 -5.51 -10.95 10.24
CA GLU A 137 -6.89 -10.52 10.44
C GLU A 137 -7.92 -11.50 9.88
N THR A 138 -7.65 -12.10 8.73
CA THR A 138 -8.63 -12.91 8.01
C THR A 138 -8.40 -14.42 8.14
N GLY A 139 -7.15 -14.83 8.32
CA GLY A 139 -6.77 -16.24 8.28
C GLY A 139 -6.94 -16.91 6.91
N ASP A 140 -7.18 -16.12 5.89
CA ASP A 140 -7.48 -16.61 4.56
C ASP A 140 -6.27 -16.40 3.62
N ILE A 141 -5.48 -17.46 3.47
CA ILE A 141 -4.29 -17.43 2.62
C ILE A 141 -4.62 -17.29 1.14
N TYR A 142 -5.79 -17.75 0.72
CA TYR A 142 -6.25 -17.61 -0.66
C TYR A 142 -6.61 -16.16 -0.97
N LEU A 143 -7.24 -15.47 -0.03
CA LEU A 143 -7.50 -14.03 -0.15
C LEU A 143 -6.19 -13.25 -0.26
N VAL A 144 -5.20 -13.55 0.57
CA VAL A 144 -3.88 -12.90 0.50
C VAL A 144 -3.24 -13.13 -0.87
N ALA A 145 -3.23 -14.36 -1.37
CA ALA A 145 -2.70 -14.69 -2.68
C ALA A 145 -3.41 -13.94 -3.81
N ASP A 146 -4.73 -13.85 -3.75
CA ASP A 146 -5.55 -13.17 -4.74
C ASP A 146 -5.23 -11.66 -4.77
N VAL A 147 -5.30 -11.00 -3.64
CA VAL A 147 -5.06 -9.54 -3.55
C VAL A 147 -3.63 -9.18 -3.95
N LEU A 148 -2.64 -9.98 -3.54
CA LEU A 148 -1.24 -9.76 -3.93
C LEU A 148 -0.97 -10.17 -5.39
N GLY A 149 -1.91 -10.86 -6.05
CA GLY A 149 -1.76 -11.27 -7.44
C GLY A 149 -0.75 -12.40 -7.63
N HIS A 150 -0.59 -13.27 -6.65
CA HIS A 150 0.19 -14.49 -6.78
C HIS A 150 -0.59 -15.50 -7.63
N LYS A 151 -0.01 -15.96 -8.72
CA LYS A 151 -0.61 -16.97 -9.60
C LYS A 151 -0.75 -18.32 -8.91
N ASP A 152 0.18 -18.65 -8.01
CA ASP A 152 0.23 -19.88 -7.26
C ASP A 152 0.13 -19.58 -5.77
N VAL A 153 -0.91 -20.10 -5.12
CA VAL A 153 -1.11 -19.97 -3.68
C VAL A 153 0.04 -20.59 -2.87
N ASN A 154 0.76 -21.55 -3.42
CA ASN A 154 1.91 -22.15 -2.75
C ASN A 154 3.04 -21.14 -2.52
N THR A 155 3.22 -20.16 -3.40
CA THR A 155 4.15 -19.05 -3.20
C THR A 155 3.78 -18.26 -1.93
N THR A 156 2.50 -17.98 -1.77
CA THR A 156 1.98 -17.27 -0.59
C THR A 156 2.11 -18.11 0.67
N LYS A 157 1.73 -19.39 0.62
CA LYS A 157 1.86 -20.32 1.74
C LYS A 157 3.29 -20.44 2.25
N LYS A 158 4.24 -20.48 1.33
CA LYS A 158 5.68 -20.55 1.68
C LYS A 158 6.13 -19.32 2.48
N HIS A 159 5.67 -18.13 2.10
CA HIS A 159 6.01 -16.89 2.80
C HIS A 159 5.38 -16.80 4.21
N TYR A 160 4.20 -17.39 4.40
CA TYR A 160 3.43 -17.27 5.65
C TYR A 160 3.36 -18.56 6.46
N ALA A 161 4.26 -19.52 6.22
CA ALA A 161 4.29 -20.82 6.90
C ALA A 161 4.32 -20.71 8.43
N ALA A 162 5.10 -19.77 8.98
CA ALA A 162 5.17 -19.55 10.42
C ALA A 162 3.85 -19.06 11.00
N LEU A 163 3.13 -18.18 10.28
CA LEU A 163 1.82 -17.69 10.69
C LEU A 163 0.75 -18.78 10.59
N GLU A 164 0.86 -19.69 9.62
CA GLU A 164 -0.04 -20.86 9.53
C GLU A 164 0.12 -21.76 10.73
N ASP A 165 1.35 -22.01 11.18
CA ASP A 165 1.61 -22.81 12.37
C ASP A 165 1.03 -22.17 13.63
N GLU A 166 1.25 -20.85 13.79
CA GLU A 166 0.65 -20.08 14.88
C GLU A 166 -0.88 -20.21 14.90
N ARG A 167 -1.52 -20.17 13.75
CA ARG A 167 -2.97 -20.34 13.63
C ARG A 167 -3.42 -21.76 13.98
N ARG A 168 -2.68 -22.78 13.59
CA ARG A 168 -2.96 -24.17 13.98
C ARG A 168 -2.92 -24.33 15.50
N ARG A 169 -1.95 -23.74 16.17
CA ARG A 169 -1.86 -23.72 17.63
C ARG A 169 -3.05 -22.99 18.25
N THR A 170 -3.46 -21.88 17.66
CA THR A 170 -4.62 -21.12 18.11
C THR A 170 -5.91 -21.91 17.97
N ALA A 171 -6.05 -22.76 16.95
CA ALA A 171 -7.23 -23.60 16.75
C ALA A 171 -7.55 -24.45 17.98
N ALA A 172 -6.55 -24.95 18.69
CA ALA A 172 -6.75 -25.75 19.91
C ALA A 172 -7.45 -24.98 21.03
N LYS A 173 -7.33 -23.63 21.03
CA LYS A 173 -7.96 -22.77 22.04
C LYS A 173 -9.44 -22.55 21.77
N TYR A 174 -9.91 -22.75 20.53
CA TYR A 174 -11.29 -22.51 20.14
C TYR A 174 -12.16 -23.76 20.25
N VAL A 175 -11.55 -24.97 20.35
CA VAL A 175 -12.31 -26.21 20.54
C VAL A 175 -12.53 -26.42 22.04
N ARG A 176 -13.78 -26.26 22.47
CA ARG A 176 -14.20 -26.49 23.85
C ARG A 176 -15.05 -27.73 23.92
N LEU A 177 -14.64 -28.65 24.80
CA LEU A 177 -15.37 -29.91 25.00
C LEU A 177 -16.42 -29.80 26.10
N ARG A 178 -16.37 -28.75 26.92
CA ARG A 178 -17.34 -28.47 28.00
C ARG A 178 -17.64 -26.99 28.05
N GLU A 179 -18.91 -26.68 28.30
CA GLU A 179 -19.27 -25.31 28.68
C GLU A 179 -18.71 -25.02 30.07
N LYS A 180 -18.11 -23.82 30.26
CA LYS A 180 -17.80 -23.37 31.62
C LYS A 180 -19.13 -23.15 32.34
N ARG A 181 -19.37 -23.86 33.44
CA ARG A 181 -20.42 -23.47 34.37
C ARG A 181 -20.04 -22.10 34.91
N GLU A 182 -20.92 -21.15 34.72
CA GLU A 182 -20.86 -19.90 35.48
C GLU A 182 -21.26 -20.26 36.91
N ASP A 183 -20.30 -20.17 37.83
CA ASP A 183 -20.57 -20.24 39.27
C ASP A 183 -21.05 -18.87 39.76
#